data_394733ac8986e3984f07935f426ba6fa
#
_entry.id   394733ac8986e3984f07935f426ba6fa
#
_cell.length_a   1.000
_cell.length_b   1.000
_cell.length_c   1.000
_cell.angle_alpha   90.00
_cell.angle_beta   90.00
_cell.angle_gamma   90.00
#
_symmetry.space_group_name_H-M   'P 1'
#
loop_
_entity.id
_entity.type
_entity.pdbx_description
1 polymer ?
#
loop_
_entity_poly.entity_id
_entity_poly.type
_entity_poly.pdbx_seq_one_letter_code
_entity_poly.pdbx_strand_id
1 'polypeptide(L)'
;MVKLVQNIEPGDFRDTQLAFAAHIRHPQKNPAPADIEDRRLAIYRDLFYNNIESFLSSGFPVLKSILDSTHWHAMVRDFIHRHQSHSPYFLQISEEFVSYLQTERLAQPDDPDFMLELAHYEWIELALDISSLEIPIDRSPTGNLVDNIPLISPTAWRFIYQYPVHKIGPNYQPAAGQAEPAA
;
A
#
# COMPACT_ATOMS: atom_id res chain seq x y z
N MET A 1 37.73 12.24 -29.25
CA MET A 1 37.55 13.43 -28.40
C MET A 1 36.73 13.02 -27.18
N VAL A 2 37.43 12.71 -26.10
CA VAL A 2 36.80 12.21 -24.85
C VAL A 2 36.24 13.42 -24.13
N LYS A 3 34.87 13.48 -23.97
CA LYS A 3 34.25 14.49 -23.12
C LYS A 3 34.68 14.23 -21.68
N LEU A 4 35.35 15.21 -21.10
CA LEU A 4 35.68 15.25 -19.67
C LEU A 4 34.41 15.05 -18.86
N VAL A 5 34.41 14.07 -17.97
CA VAL A 5 33.45 13.91 -16.90
C VAL A 5 33.59 15.17 -16.00
N GLN A 6 32.62 16.03 -16.03
CA GLN A 6 32.57 17.18 -15.11
C GLN A 6 32.52 16.61 -13.68
N ASN A 7 33.40 17.10 -12.82
CA ASN A 7 33.37 16.82 -11.39
C ASN A 7 32.03 17.38 -10.83
N ILE A 8 31.10 16.48 -10.55
CA ILE A 8 29.85 16.80 -9.87
C ILE A 8 30.21 16.92 -8.38
N GLU A 9 30.05 18.12 -7.81
CA GLU A 9 30.19 18.36 -6.37
C GLU A 9 29.16 17.51 -5.59
N PRO A 10 29.47 16.99 -4.39
CA PRO A 10 28.57 16.10 -3.64
C PRO A 10 27.17 16.69 -3.36
N GLY A 11 27.03 18.00 -3.25
CA GLY A 11 25.75 18.69 -3.09
C GLY A 11 24.90 18.67 -4.36
N ASP A 12 25.49 18.82 -5.51
CA ASP A 12 24.85 18.81 -6.83
C ASP A 12 24.24 17.42 -7.17
N PHE A 13 24.94 16.33 -6.79
CA PHE A 13 24.43 14.98 -7.00
C PHE A 13 23.16 14.68 -6.20
N ARG A 14 23.11 15.06 -4.93
CA ARG A 14 21.93 14.88 -4.08
C ARG A 14 20.75 15.69 -4.58
N ASP A 15 20.97 16.92 -4.96
CA ASP A 15 19.93 17.81 -5.47
C ASP A 15 19.36 17.29 -6.81
N THR A 16 20.23 16.79 -7.66
CA THR A 16 19.83 16.11 -8.93
C THR A 16 19.00 14.87 -8.66
N GLN A 17 19.39 14.03 -7.69
CA GLN A 17 18.60 12.84 -7.30
C GLN A 17 17.22 13.22 -6.74
N LEU A 18 17.14 14.23 -5.88
CA LEU A 18 15.89 14.69 -5.30
C LEU A 18 14.96 15.29 -6.38
N ALA A 19 15.50 16.10 -7.29
CA ALA A 19 14.76 16.67 -8.41
C ALA A 19 14.23 15.55 -9.34
N PHE A 20 15.06 14.56 -9.65
CA PHE A 20 14.66 13.38 -10.43
C PHE A 20 13.53 12.62 -9.74
N ALA A 21 13.69 12.27 -8.47
CA ALA A 21 12.68 11.56 -7.70
C ALA A 21 11.36 12.35 -7.60
N ALA A 22 11.43 13.64 -7.36
CA ALA A 22 10.26 14.53 -7.34
C ALA A 22 9.53 14.56 -8.68
N HIS A 23 10.28 14.64 -9.80
CA HIS A 23 9.71 14.60 -11.14
C HIS A 23 9.02 13.24 -11.43
N ILE A 24 9.67 12.11 -11.12
CA ILE A 24 9.08 10.77 -11.32
C ILE A 24 7.78 10.61 -10.54
N ARG A 25 7.73 11.12 -9.30
CA ARG A 25 6.54 11.03 -8.43
C ARG A 25 5.41 11.95 -8.88
N HIS A 26 5.72 13.14 -9.38
CA HIS A 26 4.70 14.11 -9.82
C HIS A 26 5.20 14.99 -10.97
N PRO A 27 5.21 14.47 -12.21
CA PRO A 27 5.79 15.17 -13.36
C PRO A 27 5.07 16.48 -13.72
N GLN A 28 3.78 16.62 -13.37
CA GLN A 28 3.01 17.84 -13.65
C GLN A 28 3.40 19.01 -12.74
N LYS A 29 3.90 18.73 -11.54
CA LYS A 29 4.31 19.77 -10.56
C LYS A 29 5.81 20.02 -10.53
N ASN A 30 6.59 18.99 -10.83
CA ASN A 30 8.05 19.08 -10.74
C ASN A 30 8.65 19.08 -12.15
N PRO A 31 9.46 20.07 -12.51
CA PRO A 31 10.07 20.10 -13.85
C PRO A 31 11.04 18.92 -14.04
N ALA A 32 11.18 18.52 -15.30
CA ALA A 32 12.15 17.50 -15.67
C ALA A 32 13.58 18.01 -15.44
N PRO A 33 14.52 17.17 -14.97
CA PRO A 33 15.94 17.51 -14.96
C PRO A 33 16.43 17.85 -16.37
N ALA A 34 17.19 18.95 -16.49
CA ALA A 34 17.56 19.54 -17.81
C ALA A 34 18.43 18.62 -18.69
N ASP A 35 19.22 17.75 -18.07
CA ASP A 35 20.21 16.93 -18.77
C ASP A 35 19.70 15.55 -19.18
N ILE A 36 18.40 15.25 -18.97
CA ILE A 36 17.81 13.95 -19.29
C ILE A 36 16.72 14.11 -20.33
N GLU A 37 16.82 13.35 -21.41
CA GLU A 37 15.76 13.32 -22.45
C GLU A 37 14.42 12.87 -21.87
N ASP A 38 13.34 13.57 -22.21
CA ASP A 38 11.98 13.24 -21.74
C ASP A 38 11.56 11.81 -22.10
N ARG A 39 12.00 11.28 -23.24
CA ARG A 39 11.78 9.88 -23.61
C ARG A 39 12.32 8.90 -22.57
N ARG A 40 13.48 9.18 -21.99
CA ARG A 40 14.06 8.34 -20.92
C ARG A 40 13.30 8.51 -19.62
N LEU A 41 12.97 9.75 -19.28
CA LEU A 41 12.15 10.04 -18.10
C LEU A 41 10.77 9.37 -18.16
N ALA A 42 10.15 9.32 -19.35
CA ALA A 42 8.89 8.63 -19.56
C ALA A 42 8.98 7.14 -19.19
N ILE A 43 10.05 6.45 -19.62
CA ILE A 43 10.28 5.05 -19.27
C ILE A 43 10.37 4.86 -17.73
N TYR A 44 11.09 5.75 -17.04
CA TYR A 44 11.19 5.67 -15.57
C TYR A 44 9.88 6.00 -14.87
N ARG A 45 9.11 7.00 -15.37
CA ARG A 45 7.78 7.34 -14.84
C ARG A 45 6.82 6.15 -14.95
N ASP A 46 6.79 5.52 -16.13
CA ASP A 46 5.91 4.38 -16.39
C ASP A 46 6.34 3.15 -15.56
N LEU A 47 7.64 2.85 -15.52
CA LEU A 47 8.17 1.74 -14.75
C LEU A 47 7.88 1.89 -13.25
N PHE A 48 8.15 3.07 -12.69
CA PHE A 48 7.91 3.34 -11.28
C PHE A 48 6.42 3.23 -10.93
N TYR A 49 5.57 3.88 -11.74
CA TYR A 49 4.13 3.83 -11.54
C TYR A 49 3.59 2.40 -11.66
N ASN A 50 3.95 1.68 -12.71
CA ASN A 50 3.45 0.33 -12.96
C ASN A 50 3.89 -0.66 -11.86
N ASN A 51 5.11 -0.51 -11.32
CA ASN A 51 5.57 -1.33 -10.21
C ASN A 51 4.71 -1.10 -8.97
N ILE A 52 4.52 0.15 -8.54
CA ILE A 52 3.71 0.48 -7.37
C ILE A 52 2.26 0.03 -7.58
N GLU A 53 1.66 0.35 -8.73
CA GLU A 53 0.29 -0.06 -9.06
C GLU A 53 0.14 -1.59 -9.04
N SER A 54 1.10 -2.32 -9.57
CA SER A 54 1.08 -3.79 -9.56
C SER A 54 1.13 -4.37 -8.15
N PHE A 55 1.98 -3.83 -7.28
CA PHE A 55 2.03 -4.26 -5.87
C PHE A 55 0.71 -3.98 -5.15
N LEU A 56 0.17 -2.77 -5.31
CA LEU A 56 -1.11 -2.43 -4.69
C LEU A 56 -2.27 -3.25 -5.25
N SER A 57 -2.29 -3.49 -6.56
CA SER A 57 -3.30 -4.35 -7.19
C SER A 57 -3.28 -5.80 -6.69
N SER A 58 -2.09 -6.30 -6.36
CA SER A 58 -1.91 -7.64 -5.80
C SER A 58 -2.27 -7.70 -4.32
N GLY A 59 -2.00 -6.62 -3.57
CA GLY A 59 -2.29 -6.53 -2.15
C GLY A 59 -3.75 -6.18 -1.84
N PHE A 60 -4.46 -5.53 -2.78
CA PHE A 60 -5.84 -5.04 -2.61
C PHE A 60 -6.74 -5.45 -3.78
N PRO A 61 -6.85 -6.76 -4.09
CA PRO A 61 -7.60 -7.22 -5.25
C PRO A 61 -9.09 -6.93 -5.17
N VAL A 62 -9.70 -7.03 -3.99
CA VAL A 62 -11.14 -6.75 -3.80
C VAL A 62 -11.39 -5.26 -3.91
N LEU A 63 -10.63 -4.44 -3.21
CA LEU A 63 -10.75 -2.97 -3.28
C LEU A 63 -10.61 -2.49 -4.72
N LYS A 64 -9.60 -2.96 -5.45
CA LYS A 64 -9.43 -2.64 -6.87
C LYS A 64 -10.62 -3.07 -7.72
N SER A 65 -11.22 -4.23 -7.43
CA SER A 65 -12.33 -4.77 -8.24
C SER A 65 -13.64 -4.03 -8.08
N ILE A 66 -13.84 -3.32 -6.97
CA ILE A 66 -15.07 -2.57 -6.68
C ILE A 66 -14.97 -1.08 -7.05
N LEU A 67 -13.76 -0.53 -7.15
CA LEU A 67 -13.54 0.83 -7.62
C LEU A 67 -13.49 0.87 -9.16
N ASP A 68 -14.00 1.95 -9.74
CA ASP A 68 -13.76 2.17 -11.16
C ASP A 68 -12.27 2.43 -11.45
N SER A 69 -11.85 2.13 -12.67
CA SER A 69 -10.44 2.23 -13.05
C SER A 69 -9.86 3.63 -12.87
N THR A 70 -10.65 4.67 -13.12
CA THR A 70 -10.19 6.07 -12.99
C THR A 70 -9.94 6.42 -11.53
N HIS A 71 -10.87 6.02 -10.65
CA HIS A 71 -10.76 6.22 -9.21
C HIS A 71 -9.54 5.48 -8.63
N TRP A 72 -9.38 4.19 -8.98
CA TRP A 72 -8.24 3.39 -8.55
C TRP A 72 -6.90 4.04 -8.94
N HIS A 73 -6.73 4.36 -10.22
CA HIS A 73 -5.50 4.97 -10.70
C HIS A 73 -5.24 6.38 -10.13
N ALA A 74 -6.29 7.18 -9.88
CA ALA A 74 -6.15 8.46 -9.21
C ALA A 74 -5.65 8.30 -7.76
N MET A 75 -6.18 7.32 -7.02
CA MET A 75 -5.78 7.01 -5.66
C MET A 75 -4.33 6.52 -5.59
N VAL A 76 -3.91 5.63 -6.49
CA VAL A 76 -2.51 5.16 -6.59
C VAL A 76 -1.56 6.33 -6.90
N ARG A 77 -1.94 7.24 -7.80
CA ARG A 77 -1.13 8.43 -8.11
C ARG A 77 -1.04 9.40 -6.94
N ASP A 78 -2.12 9.58 -6.19
CA ASP A 78 -2.13 10.45 -5.00
C ASP A 78 -1.24 9.84 -3.90
N PHE A 79 -1.30 8.54 -3.69
CA PHE A 79 -0.37 7.81 -2.80
C PHE A 79 1.08 8.05 -3.19
N ILE A 80 1.45 7.77 -4.44
CA ILE A 80 2.81 8.00 -4.96
C ILE A 80 3.27 9.43 -4.75
N HIS A 81 2.36 10.40 -4.90
CA HIS A 81 2.68 11.82 -4.79
C HIS A 81 2.87 12.26 -3.33
N ARG A 82 1.95 11.90 -2.44
CA ARG A 82 1.91 12.41 -1.06
C ARG A 82 2.74 11.59 -0.11
N HIS A 83 2.56 10.28 -0.15
CA HIS A 83 3.18 9.40 0.83
C HIS A 83 4.69 9.32 0.63
N GLN A 84 5.44 9.46 1.72
CA GLN A 84 6.87 9.20 1.75
C GLN A 84 7.09 7.84 2.39
N SER A 85 7.44 6.85 1.55
CA SER A 85 7.73 5.50 2.04
C SER A 85 8.87 5.52 3.06
N HIS A 86 8.65 4.86 4.18
CA HIS A 86 9.62 4.75 5.29
C HIS A 86 10.42 3.46 5.20
N SER A 87 9.94 2.50 4.42
CA SER A 87 10.57 1.19 4.24
C SER A 87 11.12 1.01 2.84
N PRO A 88 12.32 0.41 2.69
CA PRO A 88 12.85 -0.01 1.40
C PRO A 88 12.26 -1.34 0.89
N TYR A 89 11.43 -2.02 1.68
CA TYR A 89 10.91 -3.34 1.35
C TYR A 89 9.57 -3.26 0.63
N PHE A 90 9.50 -3.84 -0.56
CA PHE A 90 8.27 -3.87 -1.36
C PHE A 90 7.09 -4.58 -0.68
N LEU A 91 7.36 -5.55 0.18
CA LEU A 91 6.32 -6.23 0.96
C LEU A 91 5.57 -5.31 1.93
N GLN A 92 6.19 -4.21 2.35
CA GLN A 92 5.60 -3.24 3.26
C GLN A 92 4.81 -2.12 2.56
N ILE A 93 4.79 -2.12 1.23
CA ILE A 93 4.08 -1.08 0.46
C ILE A 93 2.57 -1.12 0.73
N SER A 94 2.01 -2.30 0.99
CA SER A 94 0.60 -2.45 1.35
C SER A 94 0.29 -1.86 2.73
N GLU A 95 1.17 -2.05 3.70
CA GLU A 95 1.07 -1.41 5.03
C GLU A 95 1.15 0.11 4.93
N GLU A 96 2.10 0.62 4.16
CA GLU A 96 2.25 2.06 3.92
C GLU A 96 1.05 2.64 3.18
N PHE A 97 0.43 1.90 2.27
CA PHE A 97 -0.79 2.32 1.59
C PHE A 97 -1.98 2.42 2.56
N VAL A 98 -2.16 1.47 3.47
CA VAL A 98 -3.18 1.56 4.52
C VAL A 98 -2.91 2.76 5.43
N SER A 99 -1.66 2.99 5.83
CA SER A 99 -1.26 4.17 6.62
C SER A 99 -1.61 5.48 5.90
N TYR A 100 -1.30 5.57 4.60
CA TYR A 100 -1.66 6.71 3.77
C TYR A 100 -3.18 6.94 3.72
N LEU A 101 -3.98 5.88 3.52
CA LEU A 101 -5.45 5.99 3.53
C LEU A 101 -5.99 6.51 4.85
N GLN A 102 -5.35 6.14 5.97
CA GLN A 102 -5.76 6.53 7.32
C GLN A 102 -5.39 7.97 7.68
N THR A 103 -4.22 8.44 7.23
CA THR A 103 -3.60 9.63 7.82
C THR A 103 -3.38 10.78 6.84
N GLU A 104 -3.22 10.50 5.55
CA GLU A 104 -2.80 11.49 4.55
C GLU A 104 -3.85 11.76 3.47
N ARG A 105 -4.64 10.74 3.12
CA ARG A 105 -5.66 10.86 2.09
C ARG A 105 -6.90 11.58 2.63
N LEU A 106 -7.30 12.62 1.91
CA LEU A 106 -8.61 13.22 2.16
C LEU A 106 -9.69 12.37 1.51
N ALA A 107 -10.74 12.04 2.28
CA ALA A 107 -11.90 11.32 1.76
C ALA A 107 -12.47 12.04 0.52
N GLN A 108 -12.78 11.26 -0.50
CA GLN A 108 -13.42 11.75 -1.71
C GLN A 108 -14.91 11.41 -1.68
N PRO A 109 -15.77 12.16 -2.38
CA PRO A 109 -17.21 11.90 -2.39
C PRO A 109 -17.59 10.50 -2.90
N ASP A 110 -16.74 9.93 -3.76
CA ASP A 110 -16.96 8.62 -4.38
C ASP A 110 -16.26 7.47 -3.62
N ASP A 111 -15.60 7.77 -2.48
CA ASP A 111 -15.00 6.73 -1.64
C ASP A 111 -16.11 5.96 -0.90
N PRO A 112 -16.13 4.62 -0.99
CA PRO A 112 -17.06 3.83 -0.17
C PRO A 112 -16.76 4.01 1.33
N ASP A 113 -17.76 4.12 2.18
CA ASP A 113 -17.60 4.28 3.62
C ASP A 113 -16.76 3.16 4.27
N PHE A 114 -16.84 1.97 3.71
CA PHE A 114 -16.10 0.78 4.16
C PHE A 114 -14.68 0.65 3.57
N MET A 115 -14.25 1.58 2.72
CA MET A 115 -13.01 1.47 1.94
C MET A 115 -11.79 1.22 2.82
N LEU A 116 -11.66 1.98 3.90
CA LEU A 116 -10.52 1.88 4.80
C LEU A 116 -10.48 0.55 5.56
N GLU A 117 -11.64 0.08 6.03
CA GLU A 117 -11.74 -1.20 6.73
C GLU A 117 -11.48 -2.38 5.79
N LEU A 118 -11.96 -2.30 4.55
CA LEU A 118 -11.67 -3.30 3.53
C LEU A 118 -10.18 -3.34 3.20
N ALA A 119 -9.54 -2.19 2.97
CA ALA A 119 -8.10 -2.13 2.72
C ALA A 119 -7.30 -2.69 3.90
N HIS A 120 -7.69 -2.36 5.14
CA HIS A 120 -7.05 -2.92 6.32
C HIS A 120 -7.23 -4.44 6.39
N TYR A 121 -8.40 -4.96 6.07
CA TYR A 121 -8.67 -6.39 6.09
C TYR A 121 -7.81 -7.14 5.05
N GLU A 122 -7.74 -6.66 3.81
CA GLU A 122 -6.90 -7.27 2.76
C GLU A 122 -5.41 -7.21 3.12
N TRP A 123 -4.94 -6.11 3.72
CA TRP A 123 -3.57 -6.01 4.21
C TRP A 123 -3.30 -7.02 5.33
N ILE A 124 -4.22 -7.21 6.28
CA ILE A 124 -4.07 -8.18 7.38
C ILE A 124 -3.95 -9.62 6.83
N GLU A 125 -4.74 -9.98 5.82
CA GLU A 125 -4.63 -11.30 5.18
C GLU A 125 -3.22 -11.51 4.60
N LEU A 126 -2.70 -10.52 3.88
CA LEU A 126 -1.33 -10.56 3.35
C LEU A 126 -0.28 -10.59 4.47
N ALA A 127 -0.42 -9.79 5.51
CA ALA A 127 0.52 -9.73 6.63
C ALA A 127 0.58 -11.05 7.40
N LEU A 128 -0.55 -11.75 7.54
CA LEU A 128 -0.61 -13.08 8.15
C LEU A 128 0.02 -14.16 7.27
N ASP A 129 -0.21 -14.11 5.96
CA ASP A 129 0.34 -15.08 5.00
C ASP A 129 1.88 -15.04 4.95
N ILE A 130 2.47 -13.85 5.05
CA ILE A 130 3.94 -13.67 5.06
C ILE A 130 4.55 -13.72 6.46
N SER A 131 3.75 -13.95 7.50
CA SER A 131 4.22 -13.95 8.89
C SER A 131 5.15 -15.14 9.15
N SER A 132 6.31 -14.85 9.74
CA SER A 132 7.26 -15.88 10.24
C SER A 132 7.02 -16.29 11.70
N LEU A 133 5.91 -15.89 12.29
CA LEU A 133 5.58 -16.24 13.66
C LEU A 133 5.21 -17.71 13.76
N GLU A 134 5.92 -18.45 14.61
CA GLU A 134 5.71 -19.86 14.84
C GLU A 134 5.02 -20.11 16.20
N ILE A 135 4.21 -21.16 16.27
CA ILE A 135 3.66 -21.64 17.55
C ILE A 135 4.80 -22.29 18.32
N PRO A 136 5.01 -21.93 19.62
CA PRO A 136 6.04 -22.57 20.45
C PRO A 136 5.87 -24.08 20.51
N ILE A 137 6.89 -24.84 20.07
CA ILE A 137 6.86 -26.31 19.93
C ILE A 137 6.86 -27.03 21.29
N ASP A 138 7.34 -26.40 22.35
CA ASP A 138 7.43 -26.94 23.72
C ASP A 138 6.08 -27.02 24.44
N ARG A 139 4.99 -26.61 23.77
CA ARG A 139 3.64 -26.66 24.33
C ARG A 139 2.89 -27.87 23.80
N SER A 140 2.51 -28.77 24.69
CA SER A 140 1.77 -29.97 24.34
C SER A 140 0.36 -29.64 23.84
N PRO A 141 -0.04 -30.09 22.64
CA PRO A 141 -1.40 -29.93 22.15
C PRO A 141 -2.42 -30.86 22.86
N THR A 142 -1.95 -31.67 23.82
CA THR A 142 -2.78 -32.65 24.51
C THR A 142 -3.20 -32.09 25.87
N GLY A 143 -4.40 -31.57 25.96
CA GLY A 143 -4.98 -31.08 27.20
C GLY A 143 -6.50 -30.91 27.05
N ASN A 144 -7.21 -31.07 28.15
CA ASN A 144 -8.62 -30.70 28.22
C ASN A 144 -8.69 -29.17 28.38
N LEU A 145 -9.43 -28.49 27.48
CA LEU A 145 -9.62 -27.03 27.51
C LEU A 145 -10.28 -26.53 28.82
N VAL A 146 -10.97 -27.42 29.53
CA VAL A 146 -11.60 -27.07 30.81
C VAL A 146 -10.58 -26.98 31.95
N ASP A 147 -9.51 -27.78 31.90
CA ASP A 147 -8.51 -27.89 32.96
C ASP A 147 -7.20 -27.17 32.66
N ASN A 148 -7.04 -26.64 31.47
CA ASN A 148 -5.80 -26.00 31.02
C ASN A 148 -6.06 -24.59 30.42
N ILE A 149 -5.02 -23.75 30.50
CA ILE A 149 -5.08 -22.40 29.87
C ILE A 149 -4.82 -22.54 28.37
N PRO A 150 -5.77 -22.17 27.52
CA PRO A 150 -5.57 -22.23 26.08
C PRO A 150 -4.49 -21.25 25.63
N LEU A 151 -3.61 -21.70 24.76
CA LEU A 151 -2.65 -20.85 24.07
C LEU A 151 -3.27 -20.33 22.77
N ILE A 152 -3.35 -19.02 22.63
CA ILE A 152 -3.77 -18.41 21.38
C ILE A 152 -2.57 -18.40 20.42
N SER A 153 -2.79 -18.79 19.16
CA SER A 153 -1.75 -18.70 18.13
C SER A 153 -1.24 -17.26 18.00
N PRO A 154 0.06 -17.04 17.83
CA PRO A 154 0.61 -15.71 17.51
C PRO A 154 0.03 -15.08 16.25
N THR A 155 -0.49 -15.90 15.32
CA THR A 155 -1.13 -15.47 14.07
C THR A 155 -2.65 -15.30 14.20
N ALA A 156 -3.23 -15.55 15.39
CA ALA A 156 -4.65 -15.32 15.63
C ALA A 156 -4.89 -13.86 16.03
N TRP A 157 -4.88 -12.97 15.06
CA TRP A 157 -5.19 -11.57 15.28
C TRP A 157 -6.70 -11.34 15.32
N ARG A 158 -7.15 -10.39 16.13
CA ARG A 158 -8.57 -10.12 16.36
C ARG A 158 -8.86 -8.67 16.07
N PHE A 159 -9.81 -8.41 15.17
CA PHE A 159 -10.27 -7.09 14.79
C PHE A 159 -11.79 -7.01 14.85
N ILE A 160 -12.30 -5.83 15.06
CA ILE A 160 -13.72 -5.52 14.98
C ILE A 160 -13.88 -4.45 13.91
N TYR A 161 -14.69 -4.73 12.91
CA TYR A 161 -15.02 -3.82 11.82
C TYR A 161 -16.47 -3.36 11.94
N GLN A 162 -16.73 -2.17 11.43
CA GLN A 162 -18.11 -1.65 11.34
C GLN A 162 -18.90 -2.27 10.19
N TYR A 163 -18.18 -2.78 9.19
CA TYR A 163 -18.74 -3.39 8.00
C TYR A 163 -18.34 -4.87 7.89
N PRO A 164 -19.18 -5.73 7.29
CA PRO A 164 -18.85 -7.15 7.06
C PRO A 164 -17.82 -7.30 5.93
N VAL A 165 -16.59 -6.80 6.13
CA VAL A 165 -15.51 -6.70 5.12
C VAL A 165 -15.21 -8.02 4.43
N HIS A 166 -15.35 -9.16 5.15
CA HIS A 166 -15.15 -10.51 4.60
C HIS A 166 -16.19 -10.93 3.55
N LYS A 167 -17.28 -10.16 3.38
CA LYS A 167 -18.33 -10.41 2.36
C LYS A 167 -18.23 -9.45 1.18
N ILE A 168 -17.46 -8.36 1.33
CA ILE A 168 -17.40 -7.30 0.31
C ILE A 168 -16.72 -7.83 -0.94
N GLY A 169 -17.31 -7.48 -2.07
CA GLY A 169 -16.79 -7.80 -3.39
C GLY A 169 -17.67 -7.22 -4.51
N PRO A 170 -17.39 -7.54 -5.78
CA PRO A 170 -18.15 -6.99 -6.91
C PRO A 170 -19.65 -7.29 -6.85
N ASN A 171 -20.05 -8.38 -6.18
CA ASN A 171 -21.45 -8.80 -6.08
C ASN A 171 -22.15 -8.34 -4.79
N TYR A 172 -21.40 -7.80 -3.83
CA TYR A 172 -21.94 -7.33 -2.57
C TYR A 172 -21.14 -6.15 -2.03
N GLN A 173 -21.81 -5.05 -1.83
CA GLN A 173 -21.27 -3.86 -1.18
C GLN A 173 -22.32 -3.34 -0.19
N PRO A 174 -21.94 -3.06 1.07
CA PRO A 174 -22.84 -2.43 2.03
C PRO A 174 -23.31 -1.07 1.50
N ALA A 175 -24.57 -0.72 1.71
CA ALA A 175 -25.06 0.62 1.39
C ALA A 175 -24.44 1.66 2.33
N ALA A 176 -24.29 2.90 1.84
CA ALA A 176 -23.77 4.01 2.64
C ALA A 176 -24.56 4.15 3.96
N GLY A 177 -23.85 4.28 5.07
CA GLY A 177 -24.43 4.41 6.41
C GLY A 177 -25.02 3.12 7.01
N GLN A 178 -24.94 1.98 6.33
CA GLN A 178 -25.36 0.68 6.87
C GLN A 178 -24.16 -0.06 7.47
N ALA A 179 -23.74 0.40 8.64
CA ALA A 179 -22.75 -0.33 9.44
C ALA A 179 -23.41 -1.56 10.09
N GLU A 180 -22.85 -2.73 9.83
CA GLU A 180 -23.24 -4.00 10.44
C GLU A 180 -21.98 -4.60 11.10
N PRO A 181 -21.76 -4.35 12.42
CA PRO A 181 -20.50 -4.76 13.06
C PRO A 181 -20.21 -6.25 12.88
N ALA A 182 -19.00 -6.56 12.44
CA ALA A 182 -18.48 -7.90 12.26
C ALA A 182 -17.15 -8.07 13.01
N ALA A 183 -16.99 -9.20 13.72
CA ALA A 183 -15.80 -9.56 14.48
C ALA A 183 -15.21 -10.88 13.94
#